data_bbfbb495517d5136dd763d4bfc010ac9
#
_entry.id   bbfbb495517d5136dd763d4bfc010ac9
#
_cell.length_a   1.000
_cell.length_b   1.000
_cell.length_c   1.000
_cell.angle_alpha   90.00
_cell.angle_beta   90.00
_cell.angle_gamma   90.00
#
_symmetry.space_group_name_H-M   'P 1'
#
loop_
_entity.id
_entity.type
_entity.pdbx_description
1 polymer ?
#
loop_
_entity_poly.entity_id
_entity_poly.type
_entity_poly.pdbx_seq_one_letter_code
_entity_poly.pdbx_strand_id
1 'polypeptide(L)'
;FNTCMRNVGGMLGLLVQDNNPTVAGRLTTQMRKFHREGTAWTREIDCIVETPMFVDSELTSMVQMADLVAYAVRRFFDNNEEDLFDRINPAFDRKAGRLVGLRHYTTRAHNCVCKVCVEHGRRTYGVAAPVGASVL
;
A
#
# COMPACT_ATOMS: atom_id res chain seq x y z
N PHE A 1 -5.02 1.41 -2.76
CA PHE A 1 -5.60 2.74 -2.95
C PHE A 1 -6.98 2.68 -3.61
N ASN A 2 -7.09 2.17 -4.84
CA ASN A 2 -8.37 2.09 -5.57
C ASN A 2 -9.49 1.37 -4.79
N THR A 3 -9.18 0.24 -4.15
CA THR A 3 -10.13 -0.50 -3.31
C THR A 3 -10.55 0.31 -2.09
N CYS A 4 -9.64 1.06 -1.48
CA CYS A 4 -9.94 1.94 -0.36
C CYS A 4 -10.92 3.04 -0.78
N MET A 5 -10.67 3.70 -1.91
CA MET A 5 -11.53 4.76 -2.44
C MET A 5 -12.95 4.27 -2.76
N ARG A 6 -13.10 3.07 -3.32
CA ARG A 6 -14.42 2.44 -3.51
C ARG A 6 -15.16 2.20 -2.19
N ASN A 7 -14.44 1.79 -1.14
CA ASN A 7 -15.03 1.52 0.17
C ASN A 7 -15.50 2.77 0.92
N VAL A 8 -15.02 3.96 0.56
CA VAL A 8 -15.45 5.25 1.15
C VAL A 8 -16.47 5.98 0.27
N GLY A 9 -17.31 5.25 -0.43
CA GLY A 9 -18.44 5.83 -1.18
C GLY A 9 -18.11 6.28 -2.60
N GLY A 10 -17.11 5.70 -3.24
CA GLY A 10 -16.78 6.01 -4.63
C GLY A 10 -16.07 7.36 -4.80
N MET A 11 -15.36 7.83 -3.78
CA MET A 11 -14.56 9.05 -3.90
C MET A 11 -13.47 8.89 -4.96
N LEU A 12 -13.26 9.96 -5.71
CA LEU A 12 -12.16 10.03 -6.68
C LEU A 12 -10.87 10.47 -5.98
N GLY A 13 -9.76 9.92 -6.44
CA GLY A 13 -8.44 10.24 -5.91
C GLY A 13 -7.44 10.61 -7.00
N LEU A 14 -6.51 11.47 -6.66
CA LEU A 14 -5.40 11.86 -7.50
C LEU A 14 -4.10 11.34 -6.90
N LEU A 15 -3.22 10.80 -7.73
CA LEU A 15 -1.87 10.45 -7.32
C LEU A 15 -0.95 11.65 -7.51
N VAL A 16 -0.29 12.05 -6.43
CA VAL A 16 0.74 13.08 -6.45
C VAL A 16 2.07 12.43 -6.08
N GLN A 17 3.09 12.66 -6.88
CA GLN A 17 4.40 12.04 -6.72
C GLN A 17 5.51 13.08 -6.83
N ASP A 18 6.64 12.77 -6.24
CA ASP A 18 7.87 13.53 -6.43
C ASP A 18 8.30 13.53 -7.90
N ASN A 19 8.73 14.68 -8.36
CA ASN A 19 9.19 14.89 -9.73
C ASN A 19 10.58 14.28 -9.94
N ASN A 20 10.60 12.98 -10.23
CA ASN A 20 11.81 12.28 -10.64
C ASN A 20 11.77 12.02 -12.16
N PRO A 21 12.54 12.79 -12.97
CA PRO A 21 12.51 12.69 -14.44
C PRO A 21 12.81 11.27 -14.96
N THR A 22 13.66 10.53 -14.24
CA THR A 22 14.06 9.16 -14.64
C THR A 22 12.90 8.18 -14.60
N VAL A 23 11.96 8.37 -13.68
CA VAL A 23 10.85 7.43 -13.48
C VAL A 23 9.50 7.96 -13.93
N ALA A 24 9.33 9.27 -14.10
CA ALA A 24 8.06 9.90 -14.41
C ALA A 24 7.41 9.33 -15.69
N GLY A 25 8.16 9.22 -16.77
CA GLY A 25 7.67 8.66 -18.03
C GLY A 25 7.24 7.20 -17.92
N ARG A 26 8.01 6.40 -17.17
CA ARG A 26 7.69 4.99 -16.92
C ARG A 26 6.42 4.85 -16.07
N LEU A 27 6.28 5.64 -15.01
CA LEU A 27 5.10 5.62 -14.14
C LEU A 27 3.84 6.05 -14.90
N THR A 28 3.92 7.10 -15.70
CA THR A 28 2.82 7.56 -16.55
C THR A 28 2.37 6.46 -17.53
N THR A 29 3.32 5.83 -18.20
CA THR A 29 3.03 4.72 -19.13
C THR A 29 2.38 3.54 -18.41
N GLN A 30 2.89 3.19 -17.24
CA GLN A 30 2.36 2.09 -16.43
C GLN A 30 0.94 2.40 -15.92
N MET A 31 0.68 3.65 -15.47
CA MET A 31 -0.67 4.06 -15.07
C MET A 31 -1.67 4.00 -16.21
N ARG A 32 -1.30 4.47 -17.41
CA ARG A 32 -2.15 4.34 -18.60
C ARG A 32 -2.49 2.87 -18.92
N LYS A 33 -1.51 1.98 -18.74
CA LYS A 33 -1.74 0.55 -18.88
C LYS A 33 -2.73 0.04 -17.83
N PHE A 34 -2.56 0.41 -16.58
CA PHE A 34 -3.45 -0.01 -15.50
C PHE A 34 -4.89 0.50 -15.66
N HIS A 35 -5.07 1.71 -16.19
CA HIS A 35 -6.41 2.22 -16.51
C HIS A 35 -7.10 1.40 -17.61
N ARG A 36 -6.37 0.93 -18.61
CA ARG A 36 -6.94 0.16 -19.73
C ARG A 36 -7.15 -1.32 -19.41
N GLU A 37 -6.20 -1.91 -18.72
CA GLU A 37 -6.09 -3.37 -18.58
C GLU A 37 -6.36 -3.84 -17.14
N GLY A 38 -6.44 -2.90 -16.20
CA GLY A 38 -6.46 -3.22 -14.78
C GLY A 38 -5.10 -3.68 -14.25
N THR A 39 -5.13 -4.28 -13.09
CA THR A 39 -3.96 -4.87 -12.42
C THR A 39 -4.25 -6.33 -12.07
N ALA A 40 -3.24 -7.07 -11.62
CA ALA A 40 -3.43 -8.43 -11.10
C ALA A 40 -4.44 -8.53 -9.92
N TRP A 41 -4.78 -7.40 -9.31
CA TRP A 41 -5.64 -7.32 -8.12
C TRP A 41 -7.00 -6.70 -8.38
N THR A 42 -7.15 -5.96 -9.48
CA THR A 42 -8.39 -5.29 -9.85
C THR A 42 -8.50 -5.14 -11.36
N ARG A 43 -9.67 -5.42 -11.91
CA ARG A 43 -9.92 -5.29 -13.35
C ARG A 43 -9.98 -3.84 -13.79
N GLU A 44 -10.45 -2.95 -12.93
CA GLU A 44 -10.68 -1.55 -13.27
C GLU A 44 -10.07 -0.64 -12.20
N ILE A 45 -9.43 0.42 -12.66
CA ILE A 45 -8.97 1.52 -11.81
C ILE A 45 -9.82 2.75 -12.17
N ASP A 46 -10.95 2.87 -11.50
CA ASP A 46 -11.98 3.88 -11.74
C ASP A 46 -11.98 5.00 -10.69
N CYS A 47 -11.38 4.75 -9.53
CA CYS A 47 -11.29 5.74 -8.45
C CYS A 47 -10.03 6.61 -8.51
N ILE A 48 -9.10 6.35 -9.41
CA ILE A 48 -7.91 7.19 -9.62
C ILE A 48 -8.14 7.99 -10.90
N VAL A 49 -8.20 9.31 -10.73
CA VAL A 49 -8.40 10.23 -11.86
C VAL A 49 -7.06 10.49 -12.52
N GLU A 50 -7.01 10.32 -13.83
CA GLU A 50 -5.88 10.66 -14.69
C GLU A 50 -4.54 9.96 -14.36
N THR A 51 -3.49 10.45 -14.98
CA THR A 51 -2.11 10.05 -14.72
C THR A 51 -1.57 10.79 -13.49
N PRO A 52 -0.53 10.26 -12.81
CA PRO A 52 0.05 10.93 -11.65
C PRO A 52 0.48 12.37 -11.96
N MET A 53 0.22 13.27 -11.04
CA MET A 53 0.82 14.60 -11.03
C MET A 53 2.21 14.52 -10.40
N PHE A 54 3.18 15.16 -11.03
CA PHE A 54 4.53 15.25 -10.52
C PHE A 54 4.76 16.65 -9.96
N VAL A 55 5.24 16.72 -8.72
CA VAL A 55 5.44 17.97 -7.99
C VAL A 55 6.85 18.00 -7.42
N ASP A 56 7.31 19.20 -7.15
CA ASP A 56 8.58 19.40 -6.43
C ASP A 56 8.39 19.06 -4.96
N SER A 57 9.10 18.03 -4.49
CA SER A 57 9.01 17.57 -3.10
C SER A 57 9.62 18.56 -2.11
N GLU A 58 10.55 19.42 -2.51
CA GLU A 58 11.10 20.45 -1.63
C GLU A 58 10.04 21.49 -1.25
N LEU A 59 9.07 21.72 -2.15
CA LEU A 59 7.99 22.68 -1.97
C LEU A 59 6.67 22.05 -1.52
N THR A 60 6.60 20.71 -1.45
CA THR A 60 5.34 19.99 -1.23
C THR A 60 5.38 19.16 0.05
N SER A 61 4.95 19.76 1.16
CA SER A 61 4.97 19.14 2.49
C SER A 61 4.26 17.77 2.57
N MET A 62 3.18 17.58 1.81
CA MET A 62 2.46 16.31 1.79
C MET A 62 3.29 15.18 1.18
N VAL A 63 4.13 15.46 0.19
CA VAL A 63 5.05 14.48 -0.40
C VAL A 63 6.15 14.14 0.61
N GLN A 64 6.69 15.14 1.31
CA GLN A 64 7.65 14.92 2.41
C GLN A 64 7.06 14.06 3.54
N MET A 65 5.80 14.30 3.90
CA MET A 65 5.09 13.46 4.90
C MET A 65 4.91 12.03 4.40
N ALA A 66 4.60 11.83 3.12
CA ALA A 66 4.50 10.49 2.53
C ALA A 66 5.84 9.75 2.58
N ASP A 67 6.95 10.44 2.35
CA ASP A 67 8.30 9.87 2.47
C ASP A 67 8.63 9.45 3.90
N LEU A 68 8.24 10.24 4.89
CA LEU A 68 8.42 9.86 6.30
C LEU A 68 7.62 8.60 6.66
N VAL A 69 6.38 8.49 6.15
CA VAL A 69 5.57 7.28 6.32
C VAL A 69 6.21 6.08 5.63
N ALA A 70 6.66 6.25 4.39
CA ALA A 70 7.34 5.19 3.63
C ALA A 70 8.65 4.76 4.33
N TYR A 71 9.42 5.71 4.85
CA TYR A 71 10.62 5.44 5.64
C TYR A 71 10.32 4.62 6.89
N ALA A 72 9.32 5.00 7.68
CA ALA A 72 8.93 4.29 8.89
C ALA A 72 8.49 2.84 8.59
N VAL A 73 7.68 2.65 7.54
CA VAL A 73 7.24 1.32 7.08
C VAL A 73 8.44 0.47 6.64
N ARG A 74 9.36 1.05 5.87
CA ARG A 74 10.57 0.36 5.42
C ARG A 74 11.43 -0.08 6.59
N ARG A 75 11.71 0.83 7.55
CA ARG A 75 12.51 0.51 8.74
C ARG A 75 11.90 -0.62 9.56
N PHE A 76 10.59 -0.63 9.69
CA PHE A 76 9.87 -1.71 10.35
C PHE A 76 10.07 -3.06 9.64
N PHE A 77 9.93 -3.12 8.31
CA PHE A 77 10.06 -4.39 7.58
C PHE A 77 11.52 -4.86 7.42
N ASP A 78 12.46 -3.93 7.21
CA ASP A 78 13.85 -4.27 6.96
C ASP A 78 14.63 -4.56 8.26
N ASN A 79 14.35 -3.78 9.31
CA ASN A 79 15.16 -3.77 10.55
C ASN A 79 14.36 -4.15 11.79
N ASN A 80 13.05 -4.39 11.67
CA ASN A 80 12.15 -4.63 12.80
C ASN A 80 12.11 -3.48 13.82
N GLU A 81 12.25 -2.23 13.35
CA GLU A 81 12.17 -1.04 14.18
C GLU A 81 10.72 -0.59 14.33
N GLU A 82 10.19 -0.66 15.55
CA GLU A 82 8.78 -0.40 15.84
C GLU A 82 8.48 1.06 16.19
N ASP A 83 9.42 1.81 16.72
CA ASP A 83 9.19 3.15 17.30
C ASP A 83 8.47 4.13 16.35
N LEU A 84 8.95 4.26 15.13
CA LEU A 84 8.33 5.12 14.12
C LEU A 84 7.06 4.49 13.55
N PHE A 85 7.09 3.18 13.37
CA PHE A 85 5.95 2.44 12.85
C PHE A 85 4.74 2.56 13.77
N ASP A 86 4.93 2.41 15.08
CA ASP A 86 3.86 2.49 16.07
C ASP A 86 3.19 3.87 16.12
N ARG A 87 3.92 4.92 15.77
CA ARG A 87 3.35 6.28 15.68
C ARG A 87 2.40 6.43 14.50
N ILE A 88 2.68 5.76 13.38
CA ILE A 88 1.88 5.86 12.15
C ILE A 88 0.86 4.73 12.00
N ASN A 89 1.05 3.59 12.67
CA ASN A 89 0.17 2.42 12.57
C ASN A 89 -1.31 2.73 12.85
N PRO A 90 -1.68 3.57 13.83
CA PRO A 90 -3.08 3.92 14.08
C PRO A 90 -3.76 4.66 12.93
N ALA A 91 -2.99 5.34 12.07
CA ALA A 91 -3.50 6.10 10.93
C ALA A 91 -3.78 5.26 9.67
N PHE A 92 -3.35 3.99 9.63
CA PHE A 92 -3.69 3.12 8.51
C PHE A 92 -5.16 2.68 8.55
N ASP A 93 -5.76 2.58 7.37
CA ASP A 93 -7.15 2.14 7.21
C ASP A 93 -7.42 0.79 7.85
N ARG A 94 -8.54 0.73 8.56
CA ARG A 94 -9.04 -0.49 9.20
C ARG A 94 -10.49 -0.76 8.79
N LYS A 95 -10.82 -2.04 8.63
CA LYS A 95 -12.19 -2.49 8.39
C LYS A 95 -12.53 -3.59 9.40
N ALA A 96 -13.58 -3.39 10.17
CA ALA A 96 -13.98 -4.29 11.26
C ALA A 96 -12.80 -4.62 12.20
N GLY A 97 -12.03 -3.60 12.59
CA GLY A 97 -10.86 -3.72 13.47
C GLY A 97 -9.60 -4.29 12.83
N ARG A 98 -9.66 -4.75 11.59
CA ARG A 98 -8.53 -5.33 10.86
C ARG A 98 -7.81 -4.27 10.04
N LEU A 99 -6.48 -4.32 10.05
CA LEU A 99 -5.65 -3.48 9.20
C LEU A 99 -5.87 -3.84 7.73
N VAL A 100 -6.29 -2.89 6.91
CA VAL A 100 -6.48 -3.05 5.46
C VAL A 100 -5.63 -2.10 4.62
N GLY A 101 -5.19 -0.99 5.20
CA GLY A 101 -4.40 0.04 4.53
C GLY A 101 -2.94 -0.32 4.27
N LEU A 102 -2.44 -1.37 4.90
CA LEU A 102 -1.06 -1.84 4.72
C LEU A 102 -1.02 -3.36 4.62
N ARG A 103 -0.18 -3.89 3.73
CA ARG A 103 0.04 -5.33 3.55
C ARG A 103 1.51 -5.66 3.51
N HIS A 104 1.88 -6.74 4.18
CA HIS A 104 3.21 -7.31 4.09
C HIS A 104 3.22 -8.45 3.06
N TYR A 105 3.94 -8.25 1.95
CA TYR A 105 4.18 -9.28 0.95
C TYR A 105 5.52 -9.96 1.24
N THR A 106 5.47 -11.24 1.57
CA THR A 106 6.66 -12.04 1.89
C THR A 106 6.45 -13.47 1.43
N THR A 107 7.52 -14.14 1.07
CA THR A 107 7.53 -15.58 0.74
C THR A 107 7.08 -16.46 1.93
N ARG A 108 7.18 -15.93 3.15
CA ARG A 108 6.73 -16.59 4.39
C ARG A 108 5.36 -16.10 4.85
N ALA A 109 4.50 -15.69 3.93
CA ALA A 109 3.21 -15.03 4.23
C ALA A 109 2.35 -15.76 5.27
N HIS A 110 2.33 -17.10 5.24
CA HIS A 110 1.53 -17.92 6.17
C HIS A 110 2.13 -18.03 7.56
N ASN A 111 3.44 -17.84 7.71
CA ASN A 111 4.18 -17.98 8.96
C ASN A 111 4.69 -16.66 9.52
N CYS A 112 4.42 -15.54 8.86
CA CYS A 112 4.88 -14.25 9.32
C CYS A 112 4.10 -13.80 10.56
N VAL A 113 4.85 -13.45 11.61
CA VAL A 113 4.34 -13.00 12.92
C VAL A 113 4.45 -11.50 13.13
N CYS A 114 4.89 -10.75 12.11
CA CYS A 114 5.02 -9.30 12.27
C CYS A 114 3.66 -8.66 12.59
N LYS A 115 3.71 -7.52 13.25
CA LYS A 115 2.53 -6.75 13.69
C LYS A 115 1.50 -6.55 12.57
N VAL A 116 1.95 -6.21 11.35
CA VAL A 116 1.08 -6.03 10.19
C VAL A 116 0.33 -7.32 9.81
N CYS A 117 1.01 -8.46 9.79
CA CYS A 117 0.38 -9.74 9.46
C CYS A 117 -0.62 -10.19 10.52
N VAL A 118 -0.33 -9.94 11.79
CA VAL A 118 -1.22 -10.23 12.91
C VAL A 118 -2.47 -9.34 12.85
N GLU A 119 -2.31 -8.04 12.71
CA GLU A 119 -3.42 -7.08 12.64
C GLU A 119 -4.25 -7.24 11.36
N HIS A 120 -3.67 -7.72 10.27
CA HIS A 120 -4.39 -8.08 9.05
C HIS A 120 -5.29 -9.31 9.23
N GLY A 121 -5.15 -10.03 10.33
CA GLY A 121 -5.95 -11.21 10.65
C GLY A 121 -5.51 -12.48 9.92
N ARG A 122 -4.32 -12.51 9.30
CA ARG A 122 -3.79 -13.72 8.64
C ARG A 122 -3.58 -14.88 9.61
N ARG A 123 -3.37 -14.59 10.91
CA ARG A 123 -3.23 -15.60 11.97
C ARG A 123 -4.46 -15.80 12.82
N THR A 124 -5.40 -14.88 12.85
CA THR A 124 -6.65 -15.06 13.61
C THR A 124 -7.53 -16.17 13.05
N TYR A 125 -7.21 -16.69 11.88
CA TYR A 125 -7.94 -17.84 11.34
C TYR A 125 -7.59 -19.18 11.96
N GLY A 126 -6.71 -19.22 12.98
CA GLY A 126 -6.47 -20.44 13.78
C GLY A 126 -6.17 -21.71 12.98
N VAL A 127 -6.24 -21.63 11.69
CA VAL A 127 -6.02 -22.71 10.76
C VAL A 127 -4.58 -22.61 10.34
N ALA A 128 -3.76 -23.50 10.85
CA ALA A 128 -2.52 -23.81 10.17
C ALA A 128 -2.89 -24.02 8.69
N ALA A 129 -2.38 -23.17 7.80
CA ALA A 129 -2.55 -23.40 6.39
C ALA A 129 -2.10 -24.83 6.09
N PRO A 130 -2.83 -25.60 5.32
CA PRO A 130 -2.42 -26.97 5.01
C PRO A 130 -1.01 -26.90 4.43
N VAL A 131 -0.13 -27.71 4.98
CA VAL A 131 1.24 -27.88 4.48
C VAL A 131 1.10 -28.29 3.01
N GLY A 132 1.46 -27.40 2.10
CA GLY A 132 1.36 -27.69 0.67
C GLY A 132 0.57 -26.71 -0.20
N ALA A 133 -0.03 -25.65 0.36
CA ALA A 133 -0.62 -24.60 -0.47
C ALA A 133 0.52 -23.70 -1.03
N SER A 134 1.00 -24.04 -2.22
CA SER A 134 1.82 -23.17 -3.02
C SER A 134 1.04 -21.91 -3.33
N VAL A 135 1.54 -20.78 -2.87
CA VAL A 135 1.01 -19.48 -3.27
C VAL A 135 1.77 -19.07 -4.52
N LEU A 136 1.08 -19.12 -5.62
CA LEU A 136 1.46 -18.43 -6.86
C LEU A 136 1.28 -16.93 -6.67
#